data_250f249b49accef9832afb168eaba4a6
#
_entry.id   250f249b49accef9832afb168eaba4a6
#
_cell.length_a   1.000
_cell.length_b   1.000
_cell.length_c   1.000
_cell.angle_alpha   90.00
_cell.angle_beta   90.00
_cell.angle_gamma   90.00
#
_symmetry.space_group_name_H-M   'P 1'
#
loop_
_entity.id
_entity.type
_entity.pdbx_description
1 polymer ?
#
loop_
_entity_poly.entity_id
_entity_poly.type
_entity_poly.pdbx_seq_one_letter_code
_entity_poly.pdbx_strand_id
1 'polypeptide(L)'
;MKIENTQVYGLERAIKTAKYPKAIDIEKLNSELTPGIRACLTCPTGQGHDNALKGIIVQFDLTISQNAWMQAERYHWFEINSSQSKMHKAVKFSLRKQCNAYVDKRIIDICQEKIDEYNRLSALKEKTKEIQKLMEEKYIEILYNIPMGFELTAGMTTNYQQLKTIYQQRRHHRLPDWQMICNWIETLPRFMELTQKESNND
;
A
#
# COMPACT_ATOMS: atom_id res chain seq x y z
N MET A 1 -4.19 9.59 -4.50
CA MET A 1 -3.56 8.25 -4.70
C MET A 1 -2.20 8.44 -5.36
N LYS A 2 -1.13 7.86 -4.80
CA LYS A 2 0.23 7.87 -5.39
C LYS A 2 1.13 6.83 -4.75
N ILE A 3 2.20 6.45 -5.45
CA ILE A 3 3.29 5.63 -4.93
C ILE A 3 4.60 6.35 -5.23
N GLU A 4 5.45 6.49 -4.21
CA GLU A 4 6.70 7.27 -4.29
C GLU A 4 7.83 6.53 -3.57
N ASN A 5 9.07 6.98 -3.76
CA ASN A 5 10.26 6.51 -3.04
C ASN A 5 10.48 4.99 -3.10
N THR A 6 10.15 4.37 -4.24
CA THR A 6 10.28 2.91 -4.43
C THR A 6 11.74 2.48 -4.43
N GLN A 7 12.05 1.46 -3.62
CA GLN A 7 13.36 0.80 -3.56
C GLN A 7 13.16 -0.72 -3.62
N VAL A 8 14.02 -1.42 -4.37
CA VAL A 8 13.97 -2.88 -4.55
C VAL A 8 15.32 -3.49 -4.17
N TYR A 9 15.29 -4.49 -3.32
CA TYR A 9 16.49 -5.14 -2.79
C TYR A 9 16.45 -6.65 -3.02
N GLY A 10 17.64 -7.27 -3.17
CA GLY A 10 17.80 -8.71 -3.14
C GLY A 10 17.47 -9.45 -4.44
N LEU A 11 17.28 -8.74 -5.56
CA LEU A 11 16.87 -9.34 -6.85
C LEU A 11 17.82 -10.44 -7.32
N GLU A 12 19.11 -10.14 -7.45
CA GLU A 12 20.11 -11.11 -7.92
C GLU A 12 20.28 -12.28 -6.94
N ARG A 13 20.27 -11.96 -5.63
CA ARG A 13 20.36 -12.97 -4.58
C ARG A 13 19.16 -13.94 -4.64
N ALA A 14 17.94 -13.45 -4.87
CA ALA A 14 16.75 -14.28 -4.97
C ALA A 14 16.85 -15.26 -6.16
N ILE A 15 17.33 -14.81 -7.32
CA ILE A 15 17.56 -15.67 -8.50
C ILE A 15 18.63 -16.73 -8.19
N LYS A 16 19.74 -16.35 -7.54
CA LYS A 16 20.78 -17.29 -7.11
C LYS A 16 20.21 -18.34 -6.15
N THR A 17 19.46 -17.91 -5.13
CA THR A 17 18.90 -18.82 -4.10
C THR A 17 17.80 -19.73 -4.65
N ALA A 18 17.09 -19.34 -5.70
CA ALA A 18 16.13 -20.20 -6.39
C ALA A 18 16.77 -21.46 -6.99
N LYS A 19 18.09 -21.47 -7.21
CA LYS A 19 18.86 -22.62 -7.72
C LYS A 19 19.30 -23.60 -6.63
N TYR A 20 19.25 -23.22 -5.34
CA TYR A 20 19.78 -24.01 -4.23
C TYR A 20 19.26 -25.46 -4.17
N PRO A 21 17.96 -25.74 -4.41
CA PRO A 21 17.44 -27.11 -4.30
C PRO A 21 18.09 -28.14 -5.24
N LYS A 22 18.74 -27.69 -6.33
CA LYS A 22 19.41 -28.55 -7.31
C LYS A 22 20.94 -28.37 -7.33
N ALA A 23 21.49 -27.60 -6.40
CA ALA A 23 22.92 -27.32 -6.34
C ALA A 23 23.63 -28.26 -5.40
N ILE A 24 24.79 -28.79 -5.86
CA ILE A 24 25.77 -29.50 -5.01
C ILE A 24 26.73 -28.48 -4.40
N ASP A 25 27.13 -27.48 -5.17
CA ASP A 25 28.05 -26.42 -4.76
C ASP A 25 27.38 -25.05 -4.96
N ILE A 26 26.96 -24.42 -3.86
CA ILE A 26 26.25 -23.14 -3.89
C ILE A 26 27.16 -21.94 -4.20
N GLU A 27 28.49 -22.08 -4.02
CA GLU A 27 29.44 -21.01 -4.30
C GLU A 27 29.59 -20.75 -5.81
N LYS A 28 29.46 -21.80 -6.61
CA LYS A 28 29.53 -21.73 -8.08
C LYS A 28 28.25 -21.18 -8.75
N LEU A 29 27.19 -20.99 -8.01
CA LEU A 29 25.94 -20.46 -8.56
C LEU A 29 26.06 -18.97 -8.87
N ASN A 30 25.53 -18.58 -10.03
CA ASN A 30 25.36 -17.19 -10.45
C ASN A 30 23.88 -16.74 -10.34
N SER A 31 23.63 -15.45 -10.61
CA SER A 31 22.29 -14.83 -10.63
C SER A 31 21.64 -14.80 -12.04
N GLU A 32 22.12 -15.62 -12.98
CA GLU A 32 21.51 -15.74 -14.30
C GLU A 32 20.16 -16.45 -14.21
N LEU A 33 19.13 -15.89 -14.84
CA LEU A 33 17.80 -16.48 -14.89
C LEU A 33 17.70 -17.51 -16.01
N THR A 34 17.81 -18.79 -15.64
CA THR A 34 17.62 -19.89 -16.61
C THR A 34 16.13 -20.18 -16.83
N PRO A 35 15.75 -20.77 -17.99
CA PRO A 35 14.34 -21.14 -18.27
C PRO A 35 13.71 -22.01 -17.17
N GLY A 36 14.46 -22.95 -16.60
CA GLY A 36 13.97 -23.81 -15.51
C GLY A 36 13.70 -23.05 -14.21
N ILE A 37 14.54 -22.07 -13.85
CA ILE A 37 14.31 -21.21 -12.68
C ILE A 37 13.15 -20.28 -12.94
N ARG A 38 13.04 -19.70 -14.13
CA ARG A 38 11.88 -18.88 -14.51
C ARG A 38 10.57 -19.67 -14.38
N ALA A 39 10.52 -20.90 -14.88
CA ALA A 39 9.34 -21.77 -14.75
C ALA A 39 8.96 -22.01 -13.27
N CYS A 40 9.94 -22.17 -12.37
CA CYS A 40 9.69 -22.27 -10.93
C CYS A 40 9.10 -20.97 -10.35
N LEU A 41 9.69 -19.82 -10.66
CA LEU A 41 9.27 -18.53 -10.10
C LEU A 41 7.90 -18.08 -10.64
N THR A 42 7.57 -18.42 -11.90
CA THR A 42 6.27 -18.10 -12.53
C THR A 42 5.19 -19.14 -12.27
N CYS A 43 5.43 -20.14 -11.42
CA CYS A 43 4.42 -21.14 -11.07
C CYS A 43 3.17 -20.46 -10.44
N PRO A 44 1.99 -21.10 -10.48
CA PRO A 44 0.81 -20.60 -9.78
C PRO A 44 1.08 -20.35 -8.29
N THR A 45 0.47 -19.29 -7.76
CA THR A 45 0.57 -18.95 -6.33
C THR A 45 0.08 -20.13 -5.47
N GLY A 46 0.81 -20.43 -4.41
CA GLY A 46 0.50 -21.53 -3.49
C GLY A 46 1.19 -22.87 -3.79
N GLN A 47 1.86 -23.02 -4.93
CA GLN A 47 2.65 -24.24 -5.24
C GLN A 47 4.00 -24.31 -4.50
N GLY A 48 4.47 -23.22 -3.89
CA GLY A 48 5.68 -23.18 -3.07
C GLY A 48 7.01 -23.12 -3.85
N HIS A 49 7.01 -23.25 -5.17
CA HIS A 49 8.23 -23.18 -5.98
C HIS A 49 8.74 -21.75 -6.18
N ASP A 50 7.90 -20.75 -5.93
CA ASP A 50 8.22 -19.32 -6.06
C ASP A 50 8.70 -18.68 -4.75
N ASN A 51 9.04 -19.45 -3.72
CA ASN A 51 9.46 -18.93 -2.42
C ASN A 51 10.68 -18.00 -2.47
N ALA A 52 11.56 -18.16 -3.46
CA ALA A 52 12.70 -17.27 -3.64
C ALA A 52 12.27 -15.80 -3.88
N LEU A 53 11.06 -15.55 -4.41
CA LEU A 53 10.49 -14.21 -4.58
C LEU A 53 10.27 -13.47 -3.25
N LYS A 54 10.19 -14.18 -2.12
CA LYS A 54 10.17 -13.57 -0.77
C LYS A 54 11.44 -12.80 -0.46
N GLY A 55 12.55 -13.19 -1.07
CA GLY A 55 13.85 -12.53 -0.89
C GLY A 55 14.01 -11.21 -1.66
N ILE A 56 13.05 -10.85 -2.53
CA ILE A 56 13.05 -9.58 -3.24
C ILE A 56 12.15 -8.61 -2.46
N ILE A 57 12.78 -7.77 -1.65
CA ILE A 57 12.08 -6.83 -0.77
C ILE A 57 11.83 -5.52 -1.52
N VAL A 58 10.65 -4.95 -1.33
CA VAL A 58 10.26 -3.65 -1.88
C VAL A 58 9.84 -2.72 -0.75
N GLN A 59 10.44 -1.54 -0.70
CA GLN A 59 10.05 -0.45 0.20
C GLN A 59 9.56 0.74 -0.62
N PHE A 60 8.51 1.40 -0.18
CA PHE A 60 7.88 2.51 -0.90
C PHE A 60 6.93 3.29 -0.01
N ASP A 61 6.54 4.49 -0.43
CA ASP A 61 5.48 5.27 0.20
C ASP A 61 4.19 5.09 -0.59
N LEU A 62 3.11 4.71 0.10
CA LEU A 62 1.80 4.44 -0.49
C LEU A 62 0.76 5.41 0.05
N THR A 63 0.14 6.20 -0.84
CA THR A 63 -1.01 7.06 -0.52
C THR A 63 -2.26 6.52 -1.19
N ILE A 64 -3.18 5.99 -0.41
CA ILE A 64 -4.47 5.45 -0.89
C ILE A 64 -5.62 5.83 0.04
N SER A 65 -6.85 5.62 -0.44
CA SER A 65 -8.07 5.90 0.32
C SER A 65 -8.23 4.95 1.52
N GLN A 66 -8.96 5.40 2.56
CA GLN A 66 -9.31 4.54 3.69
C GLN A 66 -10.05 3.27 3.24
N ASN A 67 -10.86 3.38 2.20
CA ASN A 67 -11.56 2.24 1.62
C ASN A 67 -10.58 1.17 1.07
N ALA A 68 -9.50 1.60 0.42
CA ALA A 68 -8.46 0.69 -0.08
C ALA A 68 -7.59 0.13 1.07
N TRP A 69 -7.27 0.95 2.08
CA TRP A 69 -6.52 0.50 3.27
C TRP A 69 -7.19 -0.67 3.98
N MET A 70 -8.51 -0.63 4.21
CA MET A 70 -9.26 -1.75 4.81
C MET A 70 -9.14 -3.06 4.03
N GLN A 71 -8.90 -2.99 2.72
CA GLN A 71 -8.67 -4.16 1.88
C GLN A 71 -7.20 -4.58 1.88
N ALA A 72 -6.28 -3.61 1.99
CA ALA A 72 -4.84 -3.84 2.02
C ALA A 72 -4.40 -4.59 3.29
N GLU A 73 -5.01 -4.32 4.42
CA GLU A 73 -4.75 -4.99 5.71
C GLU A 73 -4.97 -6.51 5.69
N ARG A 74 -5.65 -7.04 4.68
CA ARG A 74 -5.84 -8.49 4.50
C ARG A 74 -4.63 -9.20 3.91
N TYR A 75 -3.64 -8.46 3.41
CA TYR A 75 -2.43 -9.01 2.82
C TYR A 75 -1.31 -9.12 3.84
N HIS A 76 -0.90 -10.35 4.16
CA HIS A 76 -0.03 -10.68 5.29
C HIS A 76 1.39 -10.09 5.21
N TRP A 77 1.92 -9.87 4.02
CA TRP A 77 3.27 -9.36 3.77
C TRP A 77 3.24 -8.02 3.00
N PHE A 78 2.22 -7.23 3.29
CA PHE A 78 2.05 -5.87 2.78
C PHE A 78 2.03 -4.93 3.99
N GLU A 79 3.22 -4.80 4.61
CA GLU A 79 3.38 -4.28 5.96
C GLU A 79 3.46 -2.76 5.99
N ILE A 80 2.71 -2.16 6.89
CA ILE A 80 2.79 -0.73 7.22
C ILE A 80 3.92 -0.53 8.23
N ASN A 81 5.01 0.16 7.83
CA ASN A 81 6.10 0.51 8.74
C ASN A 81 5.68 1.66 9.68
N SER A 82 5.04 2.68 9.11
CA SER A 82 4.45 3.82 9.82
C SER A 82 3.51 4.57 8.88
N SER A 83 2.52 5.26 9.41
CA SER A 83 1.54 5.98 8.61
C SER A 83 1.15 7.33 9.19
N GLN A 84 0.60 8.21 8.35
CA GLN A 84 -0.10 9.40 8.81
C GLN A 84 -1.27 9.00 9.72
N SER A 85 -1.43 9.71 10.83
CA SER A 85 -2.48 9.42 11.80
C SER A 85 -3.66 10.40 11.67
N LYS A 86 -4.80 9.87 11.27
CA LYS A 86 -6.08 10.58 11.35
C LYS A 86 -6.41 10.94 12.82
N MET A 87 -6.17 10.02 13.75
CA MET A 87 -6.43 10.22 15.18
C MET A 87 -5.70 11.44 15.78
N HIS A 88 -4.52 11.79 15.26
CA HIS A 88 -3.73 12.89 15.81
C HIS A 88 -3.80 14.18 15.00
N LYS A 89 -4.20 14.10 13.75
CA LYS A 89 -4.06 15.21 12.79
C LYS A 89 -5.33 15.54 12.00
N ALA A 90 -6.48 14.93 12.31
CA ALA A 90 -7.74 15.11 11.56
C ALA A 90 -8.07 16.57 11.28
N VAL A 91 -7.95 17.43 12.29
CA VAL A 91 -8.27 18.87 12.20
C VAL A 91 -7.19 19.73 11.53
N LYS A 92 -6.05 19.13 11.17
CA LYS A 92 -4.90 19.81 10.53
C LYS A 92 -4.75 19.47 9.05
N PHE A 93 -5.42 18.44 8.57
CA PHE A 93 -5.42 18.10 7.16
C PHE A 93 -6.29 19.06 6.35
N SER A 94 -5.86 19.36 5.13
CA SER A 94 -6.75 19.99 4.16
C SER A 94 -7.62 18.90 3.53
N LEU A 95 -8.89 18.81 3.92
CA LEU A 95 -9.80 17.78 3.42
C LEU A 95 -9.92 17.79 1.90
N ARG A 96 -9.96 18.98 1.27
CA ARG A 96 -10.04 19.14 -0.20
C ARG A 96 -8.84 18.56 -0.94
N LYS A 97 -7.64 18.56 -0.31
CA LYS A 97 -6.42 17.99 -0.88
C LYS A 97 -6.24 16.52 -0.54
N GLN A 98 -6.84 16.09 0.56
CA GLN A 98 -6.66 14.76 1.12
C GLN A 98 -7.74 13.77 0.67
N CYS A 99 -8.90 14.25 0.21
CA CYS A 99 -9.94 13.41 -0.35
C CYS A 99 -9.73 13.21 -1.85
N ASN A 100 -9.96 11.99 -2.33
CA ASN A 100 -9.92 11.69 -3.75
C ASN A 100 -11.11 12.32 -4.51
N ALA A 101 -11.05 12.29 -5.83
CA ALA A 101 -12.04 12.94 -6.72
C ALA A 101 -13.45 12.34 -6.64
N TYR A 102 -13.62 11.17 -6.02
CA TYR A 102 -14.92 10.49 -5.89
C TYR A 102 -15.71 10.92 -4.66
N VAL A 103 -15.10 11.71 -3.75
CA VAL A 103 -15.83 12.26 -2.60
C VAL A 103 -16.66 13.46 -3.04
N ASP A 104 -17.96 13.42 -2.74
CA ASP A 104 -18.87 14.55 -3.01
C ASP A 104 -18.41 15.80 -2.26
N LYS A 105 -18.35 16.92 -2.96
CA LYS A 105 -17.90 18.21 -2.38
C LYS A 105 -18.71 18.63 -1.17
N ARG A 106 -20.02 18.33 -1.14
CA ARG A 106 -20.92 18.65 -0.01
C ARG A 106 -20.48 17.90 1.26
N ILE A 107 -20.01 16.66 1.13
CA ILE A 107 -19.49 15.89 2.28
C ILE A 107 -18.20 16.54 2.79
N ILE A 108 -17.33 16.98 1.90
CA ILE A 108 -16.10 17.69 2.27
C ILE A 108 -16.44 18.99 3.00
N ASP A 109 -17.41 19.77 2.49
CA ASP A 109 -17.80 21.05 3.09
C ASP A 109 -18.40 20.84 4.48
N ILE A 110 -19.29 19.87 4.69
CA ILE A 110 -19.84 19.50 5.99
C ILE A 110 -18.73 19.12 6.98
N CYS A 111 -17.77 18.30 6.55
CA CYS A 111 -16.65 17.92 7.41
C CYS A 111 -15.74 19.13 7.74
N GLN A 112 -15.55 20.04 6.77
CA GLN A 112 -14.75 21.25 6.98
C GLN A 112 -15.41 22.19 7.99
N GLU A 113 -16.73 22.38 7.93
CA GLU A 113 -17.49 23.17 8.91
C GLU A 113 -17.28 22.66 10.34
N LYS A 114 -17.30 21.33 10.54
CA LYS A 114 -17.02 20.68 11.83
C LYS A 114 -15.58 20.95 12.31
N ILE A 115 -14.62 20.90 11.42
CA ILE A 115 -13.22 21.21 11.72
C ILE A 115 -13.06 22.69 12.09
N ASP A 116 -13.72 23.59 11.38
CA ASP A 116 -13.67 25.02 11.65
C ASP A 116 -14.32 25.38 12.99
N GLU A 117 -15.41 24.69 13.37
CA GLU A 117 -16.03 24.82 14.69
C GLU A 117 -15.07 24.37 15.80
N TYR A 118 -14.44 23.19 15.65
CA TYR A 118 -13.43 22.71 16.59
C TYR A 118 -12.25 23.70 16.72
N ASN A 119 -11.75 24.22 15.60
CA ASN A 119 -10.63 25.16 15.60
C ASN A 119 -10.99 26.48 16.28
N ARG A 120 -12.23 26.96 16.13
CA ARG A 120 -12.73 28.16 16.87
C ARG A 120 -12.70 27.92 18.38
N LEU A 121 -13.20 26.78 18.85
CA LEU A 121 -13.13 26.40 20.27
C LEU A 121 -11.69 26.28 20.75
N SER A 122 -10.83 25.65 19.94
CA SER A 122 -9.42 25.48 20.27
C SER A 122 -8.64 26.80 20.38
N ALA A 123 -9.07 27.86 19.71
CA ALA A 123 -8.44 29.16 19.71
C ALA A 123 -8.84 30.05 20.94
N LEU A 124 -9.83 29.63 21.75
CA LEU A 124 -10.22 30.37 22.94
C LEU A 124 -9.06 30.41 23.96
N LYS A 125 -8.81 31.59 24.55
CA LYS A 125 -7.74 31.80 25.53
C LYS A 125 -8.01 31.04 26.84
N GLU A 126 -9.26 31.04 27.29
CA GLU A 126 -9.69 30.31 28.49
C GLU A 126 -10.57 29.14 28.06
N LYS A 127 -10.27 27.95 28.57
CA LYS A 127 -11.00 26.71 28.32
C LYS A 127 -11.54 26.18 29.62
N THR A 128 -12.83 26.42 29.86
CA THR A 128 -13.53 25.78 30.99
C THR A 128 -13.59 24.25 30.77
N LYS A 129 -13.95 23.50 31.81
CA LYS A 129 -14.15 22.06 31.71
C LYS A 129 -15.22 21.69 30.69
N GLU A 130 -16.27 22.50 30.57
CA GLU A 130 -17.37 22.35 29.61
C GLU A 130 -16.84 22.51 28.17
N ILE A 131 -16.01 23.53 27.91
CA ILE A 131 -15.40 23.76 26.60
C ILE A 131 -14.45 22.61 26.24
N GLN A 132 -13.66 22.12 27.19
CA GLN A 132 -12.79 20.97 26.96
C GLN A 132 -13.57 19.71 26.57
N LYS A 133 -14.65 19.41 27.31
CA LYS A 133 -15.55 18.30 27.00
C LYS A 133 -16.17 18.42 25.62
N LEU A 134 -16.68 19.64 25.30
CA LEU A 134 -17.24 19.91 23.97
C LEU A 134 -16.21 19.70 22.85
N MET A 135 -14.95 20.10 23.05
CA MET A 135 -13.89 19.89 22.09
C MET A 135 -13.60 18.40 21.87
N GLU A 136 -13.61 17.59 22.93
CA GLU A 136 -13.45 16.14 22.81
C GLU A 136 -14.58 15.52 22.01
N GLU A 137 -15.82 15.87 22.29
CA GLU A 137 -17.01 15.41 21.56
C GLU A 137 -16.93 15.81 20.06
N LYS A 138 -16.58 17.08 19.77
CA LYS A 138 -16.40 17.56 18.40
C LYS A 138 -15.27 16.86 17.67
N TYR A 139 -14.18 16.54 18.34
CA TYR A 139 -13.07 15.81 17.74
C TYR A 139 -13.50 14.40 17.34
N ILE A 140 -14.23 13.71 18.21
CA ILE A 140 -14.78 12.37 17.92
C ILE A 140 -15.76 12.46 16.74
N GLU A 141 -16.65 13.46 16.73
CA GLU A 141 -17.58 13.70 15.63
C GLU A 141 -16.84 13.86 14.29
N ILE A 142 -15.76 14.65 14.25
CA ILE A 142 -14.93 14.82 13.05
C ILE A 142 -14.36 13.47 12.59
N LEU A 143 -13.79 12.67 13.50
CA LEU A 143 -13.18 11.38 13.17
C LEU A 143 -14.17 10.42 12.51
N TYR A 144 -15.42 10.39 12.96
CA TYR A 144 -16.46 9.52 12.42
C TYR A 144 -17.08 10.03 11.11
N ASN A 145 -16.91 11.32 10.80
CA ASN A 145 -17.49 11.92 9.59
C ASN A 145 -16.51 12.07 8.43
N ILE A 146 -15.19 11.86 8.65
CA ILE A 146 -14.21 11.87 7.56
C ILE A 146 -14.55 10.75 6.55
N PRO A 147 -14.73 11.08 5.25
CA PRO A 147 -15.21 10.11 4.26
C PRO A 147 -14.18 9.03 3.95
N MET A 148 -14.66 7.86 3.49
CA MET A 148 -13.82 6.72 3.12
C MET A 148 -12.86 6.99 1.95
N GLY A 149 -13.13 8.03 1.14
CA GLY A 149 -12.23 8.51 0.10
C GLY A 149 -11.11 9.44 0.60
N PHE A 150 -11.00 9.66 1.91
CA PHE A 150 -9.87 10.36 2.51
C PHE A 150 -8.60 9.51 2.40
N GLU A 151 -7.51 10.10 1.91
CA GLU A 151 -6.27 9.41 1.61
C GLU A 151 -5.25 9.62 2.72
N LEU A 152 -4.56 8.55 3.09
CA LEU A 152 -3.44 8.56 4.03
C LEU A 152 -2.21 7.94 3.39
N THR A 153 -1.04 8.45 3.76
CA THR A 153 0.25 7.93 3.32
C THR A 153 0.86 7.04 4.40
N ALA A 154 1.37 5.88 3.99
CA ALA A 154 2.18 5.02 4.82
C ALA A 154 3.48 4.63 4.12
N GLY A 155 4.56 4.51 4.88
CA GLY A 155 5.77 3.81 4.48
C GLY A 155 5.51 2.31 4.55
N MET A 156 5.78 1.61 3.46
CA MET A 156 5.44 0.19 3.26
C MET A 156 6.68 -0.67 3.07
N THR A 157 6.56 -1.92 3.49
CA THR A 157 7.51 -2.99 3.13
C THR A 157 6.73 -4.21 2.65
N THR A 158 7.15 -4.78 1.52
CA THR A 158 6.57 -5.99 0.95
C THR A 158 7.63 -6.79 0.19
N ASN A 159 7.22 -7.86 -0.50
CA ASN A 159 8.09 -8.66 -1.36
C ASN A 159 7.40 -9.07 -2.66
N TYR A 160 8.17 -9.54 -3.63
CA TYR A 160 7.65 -9.91 -4.94
C TYR A 160 6.62 -11.06 -4.90
N GLN A 161 6.72 -11.99 -3.96
CA GLN A 161 5.72 -13.05 -3.85
C GLN A 161 4.36 -12.48 -3.43
N GLN A 162 4.34 -11.56 -2.46
CA GLN A 162 3.11 -10.89 -2.05
C GLN A 162 2.55 -10.00 -3.16
N LEU A 163 3.43 -9.25 -3.85
CA LEU A 163 3.01 -8.42 -4.98
C LEU A 163 2.46 -9.25 -6.15
N LYS A 164 3.02 -10.44 -6.40
CA LYS A 164 2.48 -11.41 -7.38
C LYS A 164 1.03 -11.80 -7.02
N THR A 165 0.77 -12.09 -5.74
CA THR A 165 -0.57 -12.42 -5.25
C THR A 165 -1.52 -11.24 -5.42
N ILE A 166 -1.10 -10.03 -5.02
CA ILE A 166 -1.89 -8.80 -5.18
C ILE A 166 -2.22 -8.57 -6.65
N TYR A 167 -1.22 -8.63 -7.53
CA TYR A 167 -1.39 -8.40 -8.97
C TYR A 167 -2.42 -9.35 -9.58
N GLN A 168 -2.32 -10.65 -9.29
CA GLN A 168 -3.26 -11.65 -9.79
C GLN A 168 -4.70 -11.42 -9.32
N GLN A 169 -4.88 -10.96 -8.08
CA GLN A 169 -6.20 -10.76 -7.48
C GLN A 169 -6.80 -9.40 -7.79
N ARG A 170 -6.00 -8.37 -8.05
CA ARG A 170 -6.44 -6.97 -8.10
C ARG A 170 -6.28 -6.27 -9.44
N ARG A 171 -5.61 -6.83 -10.43
CA ARG A 171 -5.39 -6.17 -11.74
C ARG A 171 -6.68 -5.77 -12.46
N HIS A 172 -7.81 -6.41 -12.16
CA HIS A 172 -9.14 -6.08 -12.71
C HIS A 172 -10.10 -5.53 -11.64
N HIS A 173 -9.56 -5.04 -10.53
CA HIS A 173 -10.38 -4.53 -9.44
C HIS A 173 -11.03 -3.18 -9.81
N ARG A 174 -12.26 -2.92 -9.27
CA ARG A 174 -13.03 -1.70 -9.59
C ARG A 174 -12.45 -0.43 -8.96
N LEU A 175 -11.80 -0.52 -7.79
CA LEU A 175 -11.22 0.64 -7.13
C LEU A 175 -9.97 1.12 -7.88
N PRO A 176 -9.90 2.42 -8.23
CA PRO A 176 -8.74 3.02 -8.89
C PRO A 176 -7.44 2.87 -8.10
N ASP A 177 -7.52 2.82 -6.77
CA ASP A 177 -6.37 2.57 -5.89
C ASP A 177 -5.65 1.27 -6.28
N TRP A 178 -6.39 0.17 -6.48
CA TRP A 178 -5.80 -1.11 -6.87
C TRP A 178 -5.30 -1.13 -8.30
N GLN A 179 -5.96 -0.42 -9.21
CA GLN A 179 -5.47 -0.27 -10.58
C GLN A 179 -4.13 0.47 -10.60
N MET A 180 -4.01 1.56 -9.84
CA MET A 180 -2.75 2.29 -9.69
C MET A 180 -1.65 1.39 -9.10
N ILE A 181 -1.95 0.62 -8.05
CA ILE A 181 -0.99 -0.32 -7.44
C ILE A 181 -0.55 -1.37 -8.46
N CYS A 182 -1.47 -1.96 -9.22
CA CYS A 182 -1.12 -2.97 -10.22
C CYS A 182 -0.28 -2.39 -11.37
N ASN A 183 -0.62 -1.18 -11.85
CA ASN A 183 0.19 -0.49 -12.86
C ASN A 183 1.62 -0.19 -12.34
N TRP A 184 1.76 0.22 -11.08
CA TRP A 184 3.06 0.40 -10.45
C TRP A 184 3.84 -0.92 -10.33
N ILE A 185 3.18 -2.02 -9.93
CA ILE A 185 3.81 -3.35 -9.84
C ILE A 185 4.45 -3.74 -11.18
N GLU A 186 3.81 -3.44 -12.30
CA GLU A 186 4.34 -3.72 -13.65
C GLU A 186 5.64 -2.96 -13.95
N THR A 187 5.87 -1.81 -13.31
CA THR A 187 7.10 -1.01 -13.49
C THR A 187 8.28 -1.50 -12.65
N LEU A 188 8.07 -2.44 -11.73
CA LEU A 188 9.12 -2.93 -10.85
C LEU A 188 10.18 -3.75 -11.63
N PRO A 189 11.48 -3.64 -11.26
CA PRO A 189 12.56 -4.31 -11.97
C PRO A 189 12.31 -5.81 -12.14
N ARG A 190 12.24 -6.28 -13.38
CA ARG A 190 12.04 -7.69 -13.76
C ARG A 190 10.81 -8.37 -13.16
N PHE A 191 9.85 -7.60 -12.60
CA PHE A 191 8.69 -8.18 -11.91
C PHE A 191 7.89 -9.11 -12.84
N MET A 192 7.50 -8.63 -14.02
CA MET A 192 6.71 -9.40 -14.98
C MET A 192 7.47 -10.66 -15.46
N GLU A 193 8.77 -10.53 -15.72
CA GLU A 193 9.63 -11.65 -16.11
C GLU A 193 9.71 -12.76 -15.05
N LEU A 194 9.77 -12.36 -13.77
CA LEU A 194 9.95 -13.29 -12.65
C LEU A 194 8.64 -13.87 -12.10
N THR A 195 7.49 -13.27 -12.42
CA THR A 195 6.22 -13.62 -11.76
C THR A 195 5.12 -14.05 -12.72
N GLN A 196 5.21 -13.71 -14.01
CA GLN A 196 4.20 -14.03 -15.01
C GLN A 196 4.74 -15.03 -16.03
N LYS A 197 3.89 -16.00 -16.42
CA LYS A 197 4.18 -16.84 -17.58
C LYS A 197 4.18 -15.98 -18.84
N GLU A 198 5.01 -16.29 -19.80
CA GLU A 198 4.85 -15.73 -21.15
C GLU A 198 3.44 -16.07 -21.65
N SER A 199 2.73 -15.06 -22.14
CA SER A 199 1.54 -15.30 -22.95
C SER A 199 2.05 -16.00 -24.22
N ASN A 200 1.75 -17.27 -24.41
CA ASN A 200 1.84 -17.85 -25.75
C ASN A 200 0.86 -17.05 -26.59
N ASN A 201 1.36 -16.16 -27.42
CA ASN A 201 0.59 -15.60 -28.51
C ASN A 201 0.40 -16.75 -29.51
N ASP A 202 -0.67 -17.53 -29.34
CA ASP A 202 -1.26 -18.36 -30.39
C ASP A 202 -2.24 -17.51 -31.18
#